data_bc64286d22f6e40c6ef4926f18bde347
#
_entry.id   bc64286d22f6e40c6ef4926f18bde347
#
_cell.length_a   1.000
_cell.length_b   1.000
_cell.length_c   1.000
_cell.angle_alpha   90.00
_cell.angle_beta   90.00
_cell.angle_gamma   90.00
#
_symmetry.space_group_name_H-M   'P 1'
#
loop_
_entity.id
_entity.type
_entity.pdbx_description
1 polymer ?
#
loop_
_entity_poly.entity_id
_entity_poly.type
_entity_poly.pdbx_seq_one_letter_code
_entity_poly.pdbx_strand_id
1 'polypeptide(L)'
;MIIRGQFDPDLRKRIKQKKQIAIIPVGSIEQHGPHLPISTDSDIVTEISLRFSKKINGILLPTINYGISDEHFPFFNLSVKKSTLSKMLNDICGSLIKNGISRILIINGHYGNLDSLKDFERKKKKSRKIKVISYWKYMDREFDHAGNVETSIMLAISKNVKMKNAKKGFQTDGMSKQEISKINRLAQKSFPKVTGNGVWGDPTKSSAKLGRKIINEVVNNLVKESNLTY
;
A
#
# COMPACT_ATOMS: atom_id res chain seq x y z
N MET A 1 5.42 -15.33 8.30
CA MET A 1 4.80 -15.47 9.64
C MET A 1 4.18 -14.15 10.06
N ILE A 2 2.94 -14.14 10.54
CA ILE A 2 2.31 -12.94 11.12
C ILE A 2 2.82 -12.78 12.55
N ILE A 3 3.34 -11.60 12.91
CA ILE A 3 3.86 -11.36 14.28
C ILE A 3 2.73 -11.35 15.33
N ARG A 4 1.54 -10.91 14.94
CA ARG A 4 0.35 -10.92 15.80
C ARG A 4 0.03 -12.37 16.22
N GLY A 5 -0.07 -12.62 17.51
CA GLY A 5 -0.30 -13.95 18.07
C GLY A 5 0.95 -14.81 18.24
N GLN A 6 2.17 -14.26 18.04
CA GLN A 6 3.42 -14.96 18.36
C GLN A 6 3.82 -14.75 19.82
N PHE A 7 4.45 -15.75 20.40
CA PHE A 7 5.02 -15.68 21.75
C PHE A 7 6.48 -15.26 21.70
N ASP A 8 6.91 -14.45 22.67
CA ASP A 8 8.26 -13.87 22.71
C ASP A 8 9.39 -14.90 22.60
N PRO A 9 9.39 -16.03 23.34
CA PRO A 9 10.47 -17.00 23.23
C PRO A 9 10.62 -17.60 21.82
N ASP A 10 9.50 -17.90 21.16
CA ASP A 10 9.49 -18.48 19.82
C ASP A 10 9.97 -17.49 18.76
N LEU A 11 9.53 -16.24 18.88
CA LEU A 11 9.96 -15.16 17.99
C LEU A 11 11.47 -14.90 18.12
N ARG A 12 12.00 -14.82 19.34
CA ARG A 12 13.44 -14.65 19.60
C ARG A 12 14.27 -15.81 19.05
N LYS A 13 13.83 -17.05 19.26
CA LYS A 13 14.47 -18.24 18.69
C LYS A 13 14.56 -18.15 17.17
N ARG A 14 13.45 -17.78 16.51
CA ARG A 14 13.39 -17.63 15.07
C ARG A 14 14.30 -16.53 14.55
N ILE A 15 14.34 -15.36 15.21
CA ILE A 15 15.19 -14.23 14.81
C ILE A 15 16.67 -14.63 14.87
N LYS A 16 17.08 -15.40 15.89
CA LYS A 16 18.46 -15.89 16.06
C LYS A 16 18.86 -16.92 14.99
N GLN A 17 17.93 -17.76 14.55
CA GLN A 17 18.23 -18.87 13.64
C GLN A 17 18.42 -18.47 12.19
N LYS A 18 17.82 -17.37 11.72
CA LYS A 18 17.84 -16.95 10.31
C LYS A 18 17.83 -15.43 10.20
N LYS A 19 18.48 -14.91 9.15
CA LYS A 19 18.34 -13.50 8.75
C LYS A 19 16.90 -13.24 8.32
N GLN A 20 16.07 -12.74 9.22
CA GLN A 20 14.66 -12.47 8.97
C GLN A 20 14.47 -11.12 8.27
N ILE A 21 13.45 -11.05 7.40
CA ILE A 21 12.95 -9.81 6.83
C ILE A 21 11.66 -9.44 7.55
N ALA A 22 11.60 -8.25 8.14
CA ALA A 22 10.35 -7.68 8.65
C ALA A 22 9.64 -6.93 7.52
N ILE A 23 8.33 -7.13 7.41
CA ILE A 23 7.48 -6.48 6.43
C ILE A 23 6.50 -5.59 7.18
N ILE A 24 6.52 -4.28 6.87
CA ILE A 24 5.64 -3.27 7.45
C ILE A 24 4.69 -2.77 6.34
N PRO A 25 3.42 -3.22 6.32
CA PRO A 25 2.43 -2.65 5.43
C PRO A 25 2.01 -1.24 5.92
N VAL A 26 1.86 -0.30 4.99
CA VAL A 26 1.39 1.08 5.28
C VAL A 26 0.28 1.42 4.30
N GLY A 27 -0.94 1.58 4.80
CA GLY A 27 -2.13 1.95 4.05
C GLY A 27 -2.57 3.38 4.32
N SER A 28 -3.88 3.60 4.20
CA SER A 28 -4.59 4.83 4.56
C SER A 28 -6.03 4.51 4.95
N ILE A 29 -6.71 5.46 5.56
CA ILE A 29 -8.16 5.48 5.79
C ILE A 29 -8.71 6.72 5.10
N GLU A 30 -9.35 6.51 3.96
CA GLU A 30 -9.86 7.59 3.11
C GLU A 30 -10.98 7.10 2.19
N GLN A 31 -11.73 8.04 1.65
CA GLN A 31 -12.79 7.75 0.69
C GLN A 31 -12.27 6.93 -0.51
N HIS A 32 -13.06 5.99 -1.00
CA HIS A 32 -12.79 5.18 -2.19
C HIS A 32 -14.05 5.04 -3.05
N GLY A 33 -14.57 6.21 -3.48
CA GLY A 33 -15.83 6.25 -4.20
C GLY A 33 -17.01 5.72 -3.39
N PRO A 34 -18.19 5.60 -3.99
CA PRO A 34 -19.41 5.20 -3.27
C PRO A 34 -19.53 3.67 -3.06
N HIS A 35 -18.58 2.87 -3.56
CA HIS A 35 -18.71 1.41 -3.66
C HIS A 35 -17.63 0.63 -2.90
N LEU A 36 -16.50 1.23 -2.55
CA LEU A 36 -15.45 0.59 -1.76
C LEU A 36 -15.41 1.13 -0.32
N PRO A 37 -14.97 0.31 0.64
CA PRO A 37 -14.78 0.77 2.02
C PRO A 37 -13.62 1.76 2.14
N ILE A 38 -13.68 2.62 3.14
CA ILE A 38 -12.63 3.61 3.43
C ILE A 38 -11.28 2.99 3.85
N SER A 39 -11.25 1.69 4.14
CA SER A 39 -10.06 0.92 4.51
C SER A 39 -9.35 0.26 3.30
N THR A 40 -9.79 0.54 2.08
CA THR A 40 -9.34 -0.16 0.85
C THR A 40 -7.82 -0.25 0.74
N ASP A 41 -7.09 0.85 0.92
CA ASP A 41 -5.62 0.86 0.88
C ASP A 41 -4.99 -0.08 1.90
N SER A 42 -5.52 -0.04 3.12
CA SER A 42 -5.05 -0.88 4.22
C SER A 42 -5.36 -2.35 3.98
N ASP A 43 -6.55 -2.66 3.45
CA ASP A 43 -6.97 -4.04 3.17
C ASP A 43 -6.13 -4.65 2.04
N ILE A 44 -5.92 -3.90 0.95
CA ILE A 44 -5.12 -4.33 -0.20
C ILE A 44 -3.66 -4.57 0.21
N VAL A 45 -3.02 -3.60 0.86
CA VAL A 45 -1.61 -3.75 1.23
C VAL A 45 -1.40 -4.84 2.27
N THR A 46 -2.37 -5.05 3.16
CA THR A 46 -2.35 -6.15 4.13
C THR A 46 -2.36 -7.50 3.43
N GLU A 47 -3.25 -7.73 2.48
CA GLU A 47 -3.37 -8.99 1.76
C GLU A 47 -2.13 -9.29 0.89
N ILE A 48 -1.64 -8.28 0.15
CA ILE A 48 -0.41 -8.40 -0.64
C ILE A 48 0.77 -8.76 0.27
N SER A 49 0.94 -8.04 1.37
CA SER A 49 2.01 -8.27 2.34
C SER A 49 1.92 -9.63 3.01
N LEU A 50 0.70 -10.09 3.31
CA LEU A 50 0.45 -11.41 3.87
C LEU A 50 0.90 -12.53 2.91
N ARG A 51 0.48 -12.46 1.64
CA ARG A 51 0.87 -13.46 0.63
C ARG A 51 2.37 -13.43 0.37
N PHE A 52 2.93 -12.22 0.25
CA PHE A 52 4.37 -12.04 0.07
C PHE A 52 5.17 -12.61 1.25
N SER A 53 4.78 -12.28 2.50
CA SER A 53 5.47 -12.77 3.70
C SER A 53 5.48 -14.30 3.81
N LYS A 54 4.39 -14.96 3.38
CA LYS A 54 4.32 -16.42 3.32
C LYS A 54 5.35 -17.00 2.33
N LYS A 55 5.46 -16.40 1.13
CA LYS A 55 6.39 -16.89 0.09
C LYS A 55 7.86 -16.74 0.48
N ILE A 56 8.24 -15.66 1.13
CA ILE A 56 9.65 -15.43 1.54
C ILE A 56 9.95 -15.88 2.97
N ASN A 57 8.98 -16.47 3.66
CA ASN A 57 9.09 -16.82 5.08
C ASN A 57 9.47 -15.64 5.98
N GLY A 58 8.99 -14.42 5.65
CA GLY A 58 9.25 -13.19 6.37
C GLY A 58 8.35 -12.99 7.60
N ILE A 59 8.67 -11.99 8.43
CA ILE A 59 7.88 -11.57 9.59
C ILE A 59 6.97 -10.43 9.15
N LEU A 60 5.65 -10.66 9.13
CA LEU A 60 4.65 -9.64 8.82
C LEU A 60 4.22 -8.92 10.09
N LEU A 61 4.38 -7.60 10.11
CA LEU A 61 3.88 -6.73 11.17
C LEU A 61 2.40 -6.37 10.92
N PRO A 62 1.68 -5.91 11.96
CA PRO A 62 0.37 -5.27 11.78
C PRO A 62 0.47 -4.08 10.83
N THR A 63 -0.56 -3.88 10.02
CA THR A 63 -0.63 -2.77 9.08
C THR A 63 -0.74 -1.44 9.82
N ILE A 64 0.02 -0.44 9.37
CA ILE A 64 -0.18 0.95 9.74
C ILE A 64 -1.32 1.47 8.88
N ASN A 65 -2.50 1.61 9.47
CA ASN A 65 -3.73 1.96 8.74
C ASN A 65 -3.86 3.46 8.46
N TYR A 66 -3.09 4.31 9.12
CA TYR A 66 -3.20 5.77 8.98
C TYR A 66 -2.07 6.30 8.11
N GLY A 67 -2.45 6.88 6.97
CA GLY A 67 -1.57 7.49 5.99
C GLY A 67 -1.74 9.01 5.90
N ILE A 68 -1.23 9.57 4.81
CA ILE A 68 -1.33 10.99 4.47
C ILE A 68 -2.34 11.12 3.36
N SER A 69 -3.52 11.67 3.65
CA SER A 69 -4.68 11.71 2.75
C SER A 69 -5.47 13.03 2.83
N ASP A 70 -4.81 14.12 3.23
CA ASP A 70 -5.45 15.45 3.35
C ASP A 70 -6.06 15.94 2.04
N GLU A 71 -5.52 15.52 0.90
CA GLU A 71 -6.01 15.84 -0.45
C GLU A 71 -7.43 15.37 -0.72
N HIS A 72 -7.95 14.43 0.06
CA HIS A 72 -9.31 13.90 -0.08
C HIS A 72 -10.39 14.78 0.56
N PHE A 73 -10.01 15.77 1.40
CA PHE A 73 -11.01 16.67 1.98
C PHE A 73 -11.78 17.43 0.87
N PRO A 74 -13.12 17.59 0.95
CA PRO A 74 -14.03 17.32 2.06
C PRO A 74 -14.60 15.88 2.15
N PHE A 75 -14.18 14.95 1.31
CA PHE A 75 -14.52 13.55 1.53
C PHE A 75 -13.89 13.03 2.82
N PHE A 76 -14.48 11.98 3.39
CA PHE A 76 -13.97 11.39 4.64
C PHE A 76 -12.55 10.84 4.46
N ASN A 77 -11.66 11.26 5.35
CA ASN A 77 -10.30 10.75 5.47
C ASN A 77 -9.81 10.89 6.93
N LEU A 78 -8.85 10.08 7.32
CA LEU A 78 -8.14 10.18 8.60
C LEU A 78 -6.65 10.31 8.33
N SER A 79 -6.20 11.53 8.07
CA SER A 79 -4.83 11.81 7.69
C SER A 79 -3.93 12.05 8.89
N VAL A 80 -2.68 11.59 8.80
CA VAL A 80 -1.61 11.95 9.72
C VAL A 80 -0.60 12.85 9.03
N LYS A 81 0.13 13.67 9.81
CA LYS A 81 1.20 14.52 9.26
C LYS A 81 2.38 13.65 8.78
N LYS A 82 3.08 14.11 7.72
CA LYS A 82 4.32 13.47 7.23
C LYS A 82 5.34 13.21 8.34
N SER A 83 5.48 14.17 9.28
CA SER A 83 6.37 14.03 10.43
C SER A 83 5.92 12.92 11.39
N THR A 84 4.63 12.74 11.60
CA THR A 84 4.06 11.70 12.47
C THR A 84 4.33 10.32 11.90
N LEU A 85 4.02 10.09 10.62
CA LEU A 85 4.29 8.83 9.94
C LEU A 85 5.79 8.50 9.97
N SER A 86 6.65 9.48 9.66
CA SER A 86 8.10 9.29 9.68
C SER A 86 8.65 8.98 11.07
N LYS A 87 8.16 9.63 12.13
CA LYS A 87 8.56 9.34 13.52
C LYS A 87 8.15 7.94 13.92
N MET A 88 6.89 7.56 13.68
CA MET A 88 6.39 6.22 14.00
C MET A 88 7.19 5.12 13.29
N LEU A 89 7.46 5.26 11.99
CA LEU A 89 8.29 4.33 11.24
C LEU A 89 9.73 4.27 11.80
N ASN A 90 10.27 5.41 12.23
CA ASN A 90 11.60 5.48 12.84
C ASN A 90 11.68 4.63 14.11
N ASP A 91 10.69 4.77 15.00
CA ASP A 91 10.64 4.07 16.27
C ASP A 91 10.43 2.57 16.07
N ILE A 92 9.52 2.17 15.17
CA ILE A 92 9.28 0.76 14.82
C ILE A 92 10.54 0.14 14.21
N CYS A 93 11.16 0.79 13.22
CA CYS A 93 12.37 0.27 12.59
C CYS A 93 13.55 0.19 13.58
N GLY A 94 13.69 1.19 14.44
CA GLY A 94 14.70 1.19 15.51
C GLY A 94 14.52 0.01 16.47
N SER A 95 13.27 -0.25 16.87
CA SER A 95 12.92 -1.38 17.74
C SER A 95 13.19 -2.73 17.07
N LEU A 96 12.84 -2.88 15.77
CA LEU A 96 13.13 -4.09 15.02
C LEU A 96 14.65 -4.38 14.96
N ILE A 97 15.46 -3.34 14.71
CA ILE A 97 16.92 -3.46 14.65
C ILE A 97 17.48 -3.86 16.01
N LYS A 98 17.01 -3.25 17.13
CA LYS A 98 17.41 -3.62 18.49
C LYS A 98 17.07 -5.08 18.82
N ASN A 99 15.97 -5.60 18.25
CA ASN A 99 15.58 -7.02 18.40
C ASN A 99 16.30 -7.96 17.43
N GLY A 100 17.31 -7.50 16.69
CA GLY A 100 18.13 -8.35 15.80
C GLY A 100 17.60 -8.51 14.39
N ILE A 101 16.52 -7.83 14.00
CA ILE A 101 16.00 -7.84 12.63
C ILE A 101 16.71 -6.76 11.83
N SER A 102 17.58 -7.17 10.90
CA SER A 102 18.43 -6.24 10.14
C SER A 102 17.90 -5.90 8.74
N ARG A 103 16.80 -6.48 8.31
CA ARG A 103 16.22 -6.28 6.96
C ARG A 103 14.75 -5.92 7.12
N ILE A 104 14.38 -4.72 6.68
CA ILE A 104 13.03 -4.18 6.83
C ILE A 104 12.53 -3.74 5.46
N LEU A 105 11.38 -4.27 5.06
CA LEU A 105 10.66 -3.87 3.85
C LEU A 105 9.36 -3.18 4.24
N ILE A 106 9.22 -1.93 3.86
CA ILE A 106 7.99 -1.17 4.00
C ILE A 106 7.23 -1.28 2.67
N ILE A 107 6.01 -1.81 2.71
CA ILE A 107 5.14 -1.92 1.53
C ILE A 107 4.07 -0.84 1.63
N ASN A 108 4.13 0.10 0.70
CA ASN A 108 3.18 1.20 0.60
C ASN A 108 1.94 0.79 -0.19
N GLY A 109 0.78 1.02 0.38
CA GLY A 109 -0.54 0.77 -0.20
C GLY A 109 -1.28 2.04 -0.67
N HIS A 110 -0.76 3.24 -0.38
CA HIS A 110 -1.47 4.50 -0.62
C HIS A 110 -0.58 5.54 -1.33
N TYR A 111 -1.13 6.18 -2.37
CA TYR A 111 -0.36 7.13 -3.19
C TYR A 111 0.10 8.36 -2.40
N GLY A 112 -0.75 8.92 -1.52
CA GLY A 112 -0.43 10.09 -0.70
C GLY A 112 0.77 9.89 0.24
N ASN A 113 1.08 8.64 0.61
CA ASN A 113 2.27 8.31 1.39
C ASN A 113 3.59 8.43 0.62
N LEU A 114 3.55 8.44 -0.73
CA LEU A 114 4.70 8.19 -1.61
C LEU A 114 5.89 9.08 -1.30
N ASP A 115 5.68 10.40 -1.24
CA ASP A 115 6.78 11.36 -1.03
C ASP A 115 7.38 11.24 0.37
N SER A 116 6.52 11.06 1.38
CA SER A 116 6.97 10.89 2.78
C SER A 116 7.80 9.62 2.95
N LEU A 117 7.39 8.53 2.32
CA LEU A 117 8.10 7.26 2.40
C LEU A 117 9.40 7.26 1.59
N LYS A 118 9.44 7.92 0.43
CA LYS A 118 10.68 8.14 -0.33
C LYS A 118 11.70 8.96 0.48
N ASP A 119 11.24 10.04 1.12
CA ASP A 119 12.09 10.86 1.99
C ASP A 119 12.59 10.09 3.20
N PHE A 120 11.74 9.24 3.79
CA PHE A 120 12.12 8.35 4.88
C PHE A 120 13.22 7.38 4.45
N GLU A 121 13.05 6.68 3.32
CA GLU A 121 14.04 5.76 2.76
C GLU A 121 15.37 6.46 2.46
N ARG A 122 15.32 7.64 1.82
CA ARG A 122 16.50 8.44 1.50
C ARG A 122 17.33 8.77 2.75
N LYS A 123 16.68 9.18 3.83
CA LYS A 123 17.34 9.45 5.13
C LYS A 123 17.97 8.19 5.75
N LYS A 124 17.45 6.99 5.43
CA LYS A 124 17.95 5.71 5.92
C LYS A 124 18.90 4.99 4.97
N LYS A 125 19.21 5.57 3.81
CA LYS A 125 20.04 4.94 2.76
C LYS A 125 21.39 4.45 3.25
N LYS A 126 22.02 5.16 4.20
CA LYS A 126 23.32 4.75 4.79
C LYS A 126 23.22 3.41 5.54
N SER A 127 22.08 3.05 6.08
CA SER A 127 21.92 1.81 6.86
C SER A 127 21.76 0.57 5.97
N ARG A 128 21.40 0.70 4.69
CA ARG A 128 21.08 -0.41 3.75
C ARG A 128 20.13 -1.47 4.31
N LYS A 129 19.44 -1.18 5.42
CA LYS A 129 18.61 -2.13 6.16
C LYS A 129 17.12 -1.96 5.89
N ILE A 130 16.73 -0.79 5.35
CA ILE A 130 15.33 -0.41 5.14
C ILE A 130 15.12 -0.09 3.67
N LYS A 131 14.14 -0.77 3.06
CA LYS A 131 13.68 -0.52 1.69
C LYS A 131 12.20 -0.16 1.73
N VAL A 132 11.79 0.75 0.86
CA VAL A 132 10.40 1.14 0.64
C VAL A 132 9.98 0.77 -0.78
N ILE A 133 8.85 0.13 -0.91
CA ILE A 133 8.24 -0.17 -2.21
C ILE A 133 6.76 0.23 -2.20
N SER A 134 6.23 0.56 -3.37
CA SER A 134 4.79 0.73 -3.60
C SER A 134 4.29 -0.45 -4.42
N TYR A 135 3.26 -1.16 -3.95
CA TYR A 135 2.84 -2.43 -4.56
C TYR A 135 2.47 -2.29 -6.04
N TRP A 136 1.88 -1.16 -6.42
CA TRP A 136 1.42 -0.92 -7.80
C TRP A 136 2.55 -0.82 -8.83
N LYS A 137 3.79 -0.64 -8.41
CA LYS A 137 4.95 -0.69 -9.32
C LYS A 137 5.29 -2.10 -9.80
N TYR A 138 4.62 -3.10 -9.26
CA TYR A 138 4.85 -4.52 -9.52
C TYR A 138 3.71 -5.18 -10.29
N MET A 139 2.80 -4.38 -10.86
CA MET A 139 1.76 -4.80 -11.79
C MET A 139 1.99 -4.17 -13.16
N ASP A 140 1.62 -4.91 -14.21
CA ASP A 140 1.73 -4.48 -15.61
C ASP A 140 0.43 -3.76 -16.05
N ARG A 141 0.07 -2.70 -15.32
CA ARG A 141 -1.08 -1.85 -15.62
C ARG A 141 -1.00 -0.54 -14.87
N GLU A 142 -1.72 0.47 -15.34
CA GLU A 142 -1.83 1.75 -14.65
C GLU A 142 -2.53 1.58 -13.30
N PHE A 143 -2.02 2.31 -12.32
CA PHE A 143 -2.64 2.41 -11.01
C PHE A 143 -3.82 3.39 -11.08
N ASP A 144 -4.92 3.03 -10.44
CA ASP A 144 -6.13 3.83 -10.33
C ASP A 144 -6.48 4.11 -8.85
N HIS A 145 -7.57 4.85 -8.61
CA HIS A 145 -8.12 5.02 -7.27
C HIS A 145 -9.62 4.72 -7.29
N ALA A 146 -10.01 3.70 -6.56
CA ALA A 146 -11.37 3.15 -6.59
C ALA A 146 -11.84 2.79 -8.02
N GLY A 147 -10.91 2.60 -8.94
CA GLY A 147 -11.16 2.22 -10.32
C GLY A 147 -11.19 0.70 -10.51
N ASN A 148 -10.85 0.24 -11.72
CA ASN A 148 -10.93 -1.18 -12.07
C ASN A 148 -9.92 -2.05 -11.29
N VAL A 149 -8.72 -1.53 -11.04
CA VAL A 149 -7.64 -2.28 -10.35
C VAL A 149 -8.02 -2.52 -8.90
N GLU A 150 -8.22 -1.45 -8.14
CA GLU A 150 -8.52 -1.57 -6.70
C GLU A 150 -9.86 -2.26 -6.45
N THR A 151 -10.89 -1.95 -7.24
CA THR A 151 -12.18 -2.63 -7.11
C THR A 151 -12.06 -4.13 -7.39
N SER A 152 -11.29 -4.52 -8.40
CA SER A 152 -11.06 -5.94 -8.69
C SER A 152 -10.31 -6.64 -7.55
N ILE A 153 -9.29 -6.00 -6.99
CA ILE A 153 -8.56 -6.56 -5.84
C ILE A 153 -9.52 -6.71 -4.65
N MET A 154 -10.29 -5.67 -4.33
CA MET A 154 -11.25 -5.71 -3.22
C MET A 154 -12.32 -6.78 -3.40
N LEU A 155 -12.85 -6.98 -4.61
CA LEU A 155 -13.77 -8.10 -4.93
C LEU A 155 -13.12 -9.47 -4.70
N ALA A 156 -11.81 -9.59 -4.81
CA ALA A 156 -11.10 -10.84 -4.59
C ALA A 156 -10.84 -11.14 -3.10
N ILE A 157 -10.79 -10.12 -2.24
CA ILE A 157 -10.36 -10.26 -0.85
C ILE A 157 -11.44 -9.92 0.18
N SER A 158 -12.52 -9.25 -0.24
CA SER A 158 -13.57 -8.77 0.67
C SER A 158 -14.97 -8.96 0.10
N LYS A 159 -15.93 -9.17 0.98
CA LYS A 159 -17.37 -9.14 0.65
C LYS A 159 -17.98 -7.72 0.75
N ASN A 160 -17.23 -6.75 1.27
CA ASN A 160 -17.69 -5.40 1.52
C ASN A 160 -17.51 -4.47 0.31
N VAL A 161 -17.91 -4.93 -0.88
CA VAL A 161 -17.91 -4.13 -2.10
C VAL A 161 -19.34 -3.95 -2.59
N LYS A 162 -19.78 -2.70 -2.73
CA LYS A 162 -21.16 -2.35 -3.13
C LYS A 162 -21.21 -2.06 -4.65
N MET A 163 -21.02 -3.07 -5.50
CA MET A 163 -20.94 -2.91 -6.97
C MET A 163 -22.15 -2.16 -7.57
N LYS A 164 -23.34 -2.27 -6.96
CA LYS A 164 -24.52 -1.48 -7.38
C LYS A 164 -24.32 0.04 -7.33
N ASN A 165 -23.36 0.49 -6.52
CA ASN A 165 -23.00 1.90 -6.37
C ASN A 165 -21.77 2.30 -7.22
N ALA A 166 -21.13 1.34 -7.88
CA ALA A 166 -19.95 1.62 -8.70
C ALA A 166 -20.31 2.52 -9.89
N LYS A 167 -19.60 3.62 -10.05
CA LYS A 167 -19.78 4.61 -11.12
C LYS A 167 -18.43 4.98 -11.68
N LYS A 168 -18.39 5.21 -13.00
CA LYS A 168 -17.20 5.78 -13.65
C LYS A 168 -16.82 7.10 -13.00
N GLY A 169 -15.52 7.28 -12.80
CA GLY A 169 -14.95 8.50 -12.32
C GLY A 169 -14.14 9.22 -13.40
N PHE A 170 -13.16 9.99 -12.95
CA PHE A 170 -12.23 10.67 -13.82
C PHE A 170 -11.38 9.65 -14.59
N GLN A 171 -11.16 9.89 -15.88
CA GLN A 171 -10.35 9.04 -16.75
C GLN A 171 -9.32 9.88 -17.49
N THR A 172 -8.19 9.28 -17.84
CA THR A 172 -7.07 9.93 -18.53
C THR A 172 -6.99 9.57 -20.02
N ASP A 173 -7.98 8.84 -20.52
CA ASP A 173 -8.01 8.41 -21.93
C ASP A 173 -7.90 9.60 -22.88
N GLY A 174 -6.97 9.50 -23.83
CA GLY A 174 -6.71 10.54 -24.80
C GLY A 174 -5.90 11.76 -24.31
N MET A 175 -5.51 11.79 -23.03
CA MET A 175 -4.69 12.87 -22.48
C MET A 175 -3.20 12.67 -22.76
N SER A 176 -2.50 13.76 -23.06
CA SER A 176 -1.05 13.78 -23.13
C SER A 176 -0.40 13.60 -21.75
N LYS A 177 0.87 13.15 -21.72
CA LYS A 177 1.65 13.03 -20.49
C LYS A 177 1.75 14.37 -19.72
N GLN A 178 1.76 15.49 -20.42
CA GLN A 178 1.83 16.81 -19.78
C GLN A 178 0.50 17.17 -19.08
N GLU A 179 -0.64 16.88 -19.71
CA GLU A 179 -1.96 17.07 -19.12
C GLU A 179 -2.15 16.17 -17.89
N ILE A 180 -1.81 14.88 -17.99
CA ILE A 180 -1.85 13.95 -16.86
C ILE A 180 -0.98 14.47 -15.70
N SER A 181 0.22 14.99 -15.99
CA SER A 181 1.10 15.55 -14.95
C SER A 181 0.49 16.77 -14.25
N LYS A 182 -0.20 17.66 -14.99
CA LYS A 182 -0.91 18.81 -14.42
C LYS A 182 -2.08 18.35 -13.53
N ILE A 183 -2.86 17.40 -14.02
CA ILE A 183 -3.99 16.84 -13.29
C ILE A 183 -3.53 16.13 -12.01
N ASN A 184 -2.46 15.33 -12.06
CA ASN A 184 -1.89 14.70 -10.87
C ASN A 184 -1.49 15.71 -9.80
N ARG A 185 -0.88 16.84 -10.19
CA ARG A 185 -0.55 17.92 -9.22
C ARG A 185 -1.79 18.57 -8.62
N LEU A 186 -2.86 18.71 -9.41
CA LEU A 186 -4.14 19.23 -8.91
C LEU A 186 -4.78 18.23 -7.95
N ALA A 187 -4.82 16.95 -8.30
CA ALA A 187 -5.35 15.88 -7.45
C ALA A 187 -4.63 15.77 -6.10
N GLN A 188 -3.29 15.94 -6.08
CA GLN A 188 -2.51 15.99 -4.85
C GLN A 188 -2.84 17.18 -3.94
N LYS A 189 -3.45 18.24 -4.47
CA LYS A 189 -3.91 19.39 -3.69
C LYS A 189 -5.38 19.27 -3.29
N SER A 190 -6.19 18.68 -4.16
CA SER A 190 -7.62 18.48 -3.94
C SER A 190 -8.14 17.41 -4.89
N PHE A 191 -8.20 16.18 -4.42
CA PHE A 191 -8.67 15.04 -5.17
C PHE A 191 -10.14 15.17 -5.62
N PRO A 192 -11.07 15.70 -4.78
CA PRO A 192 -12.47 15.92 -5.17
C PRO A 192 -12.66 16.89 -6.34
N LYS A 193 -11.79 17.88 -6.49
CA LYS A 193 -11.87 18.82 -7.64
C LYS A 193 -11.57 18.17 -8.98
N VAL A 194 -10.83 17.07 -8.98
CA VAL A 194 -10.51 16.31 -10.19
C VAL A 194 -11.56 15.22 -10.43
N THR A 195 -11.91 14.48 -9.41
CA THR A 195 -12.69 13.24 -9.56
C THR A 195 -14.21 13.45 -9.39
N GLY A 196 -14.63 14.49 -8.69
CA GLY A 196 -16.04 14.77 -8.39
C GLY A 196 -16.69 13.72 -7.47
N ASN A 197 -16.65 12.45 -7.84
CA ASN A 197 -17.26 11.34 -7.10
C ASN A 197 -16.24 10.48 -6.31
N GLY A 198 -14.98 10.90 -6.25
CA GLY A 198 -13.93 10.18 -5.54
C GLY A 198 -13.38 8.95 -6.26
N VAL A 199 -13.65 8.78 -7.55
CA VAL A 199 -13.17 7.66 -8.37
C VAL A 199 -12.24 8.18 -9.47
N TRP A 200 -11.07 7.57 -9.59
CA TRP A 200 -10.16 7.75 -10.73
C TRP A 200 -10.06 6.43 -11.48
N GLY A 201 -10.75 6.33 -12.62
CA GLY A 201 -10.88 5.12 -13.42
C GLY A 201 -12.33 4.65 -13.60
N ASP A 202 -12.50 3.43 -14.08
CA ASP A 202 -13.81 2.82 -14.34
C ASP A 202 -13.96 1.49 -13.57
N PRO A 203 -14.64 1.45 -12.41
CA PRO A 203 -14.86 0.24 -11.64
C PRO A 203 -15.94 -0.70 -12.20
N THR A 204 -16.72 -0.27 -13.22
CA THR A 204 -17.92 -1.00 -13.67
C THR A 204 -17.62 -2.36 -14.28
N LYS A 205 -16.39 -2.57 -14.76
CA LYS A 205 -15.92 -3.82 -15.37
C LYS A 205 -15.05 -4.67 -14.46
N SER A 206 -14.98 -4.33 -13.19
CA SER A 206 -14.15 -5.02 -12.21
C SER A 206 -14.61 -6.44 -11.91
N SER A 207 -13.69 -7.33 -11.60
CA SER A 207 -14.01 -8.70 -11.25
C SER A 207 -13.03 -9.31 -10.24
N ALA A 208 -13.53 -10.20 -9.38
CA ALA A 208 -12.68 -10.96 -8.45
C ALA A 208 -11.62 -11.82 -9.18
N LYS A 209 -11.91 -12.28 -10.39
CA LYS A 209 -10.95 -13.04 -11.23
C LYS A 209 -9.76 -12.17 -11.58
N LEU A 210 -10.01 -10.92 -12.03
CA LEU A 210 -8.96 -9.97 -12.34
C LEU A 210 -8.17 -9.61 -11.09
N GLY A 211 -8.84 -9.35 -9.96
CA GLY A 211 -8.20 -9.03 -8.69
C GLY A 211 -7.23 -10.14 -8.23
N ARG A 212 -7.64 -11.40 -8.30
CA ARG A 212 -6.75 -12.54 -8.00
C ARG A 212 -5.52 -12.58 -8.91
N LYS A 213 -5.69 -12.28 -10.21
CA LYS A 213 -4.58 -12.20 -11.17
C LYS A 213 -3.60 -11.10 -10.78
N ILE A 214 -4.11 -9.90 -10.47
CA ILE A 214 -3.27 -8.74 -10.07
C ILE A 214 -2.50 -9.06 -8.78
N ILE A 215 -3.16 -9.57 -7.75
CA ILE A 215 -2.49 -9.93 -6.49
C ILE A 215 -1.35 -10.93 -6.73
N ASN A 216 -1.61 -11.97 -7.51
CA ASN A 216 -0.60 -12.99 -7.80
C ASN A 216 0.59 -12.41 -8.59
N GLU A 217 0.31 -11.55 -9.57
CA GLU A 217 1.33 -10.85 -10.35
C GLU A 217 2.23 -10.00 -9.45
N VAL A 218 1.63 -9.11 -8.65
CA VAL A 218 2.35 -8.24 -7.70
C VAL A 218 3.21 -9.07 -6.76
N VAL A 219 2.63 -10.09 -6.12
CA VAL A 219 3.35 -10.93 -5.15
C VAL A 219 4.51 -11.68 -5.81
N ASN A 220 4.33 -12.22 -7.02
CA ASN A 220 5.39 -12.92 -7.74
C ASN A 220 6.53 -11.98 -8.13
N ASN A 221 6.22 -10.77 -8.61
CA ASN A 221 7.23 -9.79 -8.97
C ASN A 221 7.98 -9.25 -7.74
N LEU A 222 7.31 -9.06 -6.61
CA LEU A 222 7.94 -8.73 -5.33
C LEU A 222 8.92 -9.82 -4.87
N VAL A 223 8.56 -11.10 -5.01
CA VAL A 223 9.44 -12.22 -4.66
C VAL A 223 10.70 -12.21 -5.53
N LYS A 224 10.54 -12.03 -6.85
CA LYS A 224 11.70 -11.95 -7.76
C LYS A 224 12.65 -10.83 -7.36
N GLU A 225 12.14 -9.63 -7.10
CA GLU A 225 12.99 -8.50 -6.68
C GLU A 225 13.62 -8.71 -5.30
N SER A 226 12.91 -9.32 -4.35
CA SER A 226 13.47 -9.59 -3.02
C SER A 226 14.66 -10.54 -3.06
N ASN A 227 14.73 -11.44 -4.03
CA ASN A 227 15.85 -12.35 -4.25
C ASN A 227 17.06 -11.67 -4.92
N LEU A 228 16.84 -10.57 -5.64
CA LEU A 228 17.90 -9.85 -6.37
C LEU A 228 18.57 -8.74 -5.55
N THR A 229 17.92 -8.28 -4.49
CA THR A 229 18.31 -7.05 -3.76
C THR A 229 18.94 -7.29 -2.39
N TYR A 230 19.20 -8.56 -2.03
CA TYR A 230 19.75 -8.88 -0.70
C TYR A 230 20.90 -9.87 -0.79
#